data_0648e927abb7e4c649a4cf4b6835f1a4
#
_entry.id   0648e927abb7e4c649a4cf4b6835f1a4
#
_cell.length_a   1.000
_cell.length_b   1.000
_cell.length_c   1.000
_cell.angle_alpha   90.00
_cell.angle_beta   90.00
_cell.angle_gamma   90.00
#
_symmetry.space_group_name_H-M   'P 1'
#
loop_
_entity.id
_entity.type
_entity.pdbx_description
1 polymer ?
#
loop_
_entity_poly.entity_id
_entity_poly.type
_entity_poly.pdbx_seq_one_letter_code
_entity_poly.pdbx_strand_id
1 'polypeptide(L)'
;MATVRYVNSSSGLNVRSTAAGNKVTALNNGDLMYDISGVSNVTASLNGTSYVWVKVHYYKSGSTLEDGVGWVTKNNTVTVSTSIPKKAKVLNSNSSLKQYEQLINARYIHNYLKNNDWSDNAIYAVLGNMEAESYINPGKWESTDDIQKGYGLVQWTPSTKYTDWLPSGEDKSDIDNQLDRILYEVTNGSQWKSSKHSPAMTFSAFTTSEKSCSTLAEYFVRCYEQPSSVDSKVATRLTLTKGGY
;
A
#
# COMPACT_ATOMS: atom_id res chain seq x y z
N MET A 1 -0.91 2.42 -20.07
CA MET A 1 -0.73 2.64 -18.62
C MET A 1 0.32 3.72 -18.41
N ALA A 2 0.16 4.57 -17.40
CA ALA A 2 1.19 5.55 -17.05
C ALA A 2 2.44 4.84 -16.51
N THR A 3 3.63 5.36 -16.83
CA THR A 3 4.88 4.84 -16.26
C THR A 3 4.97 5.24 -14.79
N VAL A 4 5.11 4.26 -13.92
CA VAL A 4 5.31 4.49 -12.47
C VAL A 4 6.81 4.59 -12.19
N ARG A 5 7.19 5.61 -11.42
CA ARG A 5 8.57 5.85 -10.98
C ARG A 5 8.64 6.02 -9.46
N TYR A 6 9.83 5.85 -8.92
CA TYR A 6 10.14 6.28 -7.55
C TYR A 6 11.44 7.08 -7.52
N VAL A 7 11.59 7.92 -6.49
CA VAL A 7 12.82 8.67 -6.23
C VAL A 7 13.92 7.70 -5.80
N ASN A 8 15.05 7.71 -6.51
CA ASN A 8 16.24 6.93 -6.18
C ASN A 8 17.41 7.88 -5.90
N SER A 9 17.31 8.64 -4.83
CA SER A 9 18.33 9.59 -4.40
C SER A 9 18.28 9.76 -2.89
N SER A 10 19.38 9.53 -2.20
CA SER A 10 19.47 9.67 -0.74
C SER A 10 19.20 11.10 -0.24
N SER A 11 19.48 12.11 -1.09
CA SER A 11 19.18 13.52 -0.82
C SER A 11 17.77 13.94 -1.21
N GLY A 12 16.94 13.00 -1.70
CA GLY A 12 15.62 13.29 -2.24
C GLY A 12 15.66 13.89 -3.64
N LEU A 13 14.53 14.44 -4.11
CA LEU A 13 14.36 14.97 -5.45
C LEU A 13 13.49 16.23 -5.44
N ASN A 14 14.00 17.33 -5.97
CA ASN A 14 13.22 18.56 -6.10
C ASN A 14 12.18 18.43 -7.22
N VAL A 15 10.94 18.80 -6.91
CA VAL A 15 9.87 19.02 -7.88
C VAL A 15 9.84 20.49 -8.26
N ARG A 16 9.67 20.80 -9.55
CA ARG A 16 9.69 22.15 -10.09
C ARG A 16 8.43 22.47 -10.89
N SER A 17 8.09 23.74 -10.96
CA SER A 17 6.90 24.24 -11.69
C SER A 17 7.00 24.01 -13.21
N THR A 18 8.21 24.13 -13.77
CA THR A 18 8.55 23.83 -15.16
C THR A 18 9.87 23.06 -15.21
N ALA A 19 10.24 22.53 -16.36
CA ALA A 19 11.59 21.99 -16.58
C ALA A 19 12.63 23.10 -16.27
N ALA A 20 13.56 22.81 -15.34
CA ALA A 20 14.53 23.76 -14.80
C ALA A 20 13.93 25.02 -14.10
N GLY A 21 12.63 25.09 -13.87
CA GLY A 21 11.96 26.22 -13.23
C GLY A 21 12.13 26.26 -11.70
N ASN A 22 11.29 27.05 -11.02
CA ASN A 22 11.32 27.21 -9.58
C ASN A 22 10.96 25.91 -8.84
N LYS A 23 11.64 25.69 -7.70
CA LYS A 23 11.31 24.59 -6.79
C LYS A 23 9.92 24.81 -6.20
N VAL A 24 9.07 23.77 -6.26
CA VAL A 24 7.73 23.72 -5.65
C VAL A 24 7.78 22.95 -4.33
N THR A 25 8.35 21.74 -4.35
CA THR A 25 8.50 20.88 -3.16
C THR A 25 9.71 19.97 -3.34
N ALA A 26 9.93 19.06 -2.41
CA ALA A 26 10.90 17.99 -2.53
C ALA A 26 10.29 16.66 -2.10
N LEU A 27 10.61 15.61 -2.83
CA LEU A 27 10.23 14.23 -2.58
C LEU A 27 11.35 13.52 -1.83
N ASN A 28 10.97 12.57 -0.99
CA ASN A 28 11.92 11.73 -0.27
C ASN A 28 12.37 10.54 -1.13
N ASN A 29 13.48 9.94 -0.78
CA ASN A 29 13.93 8.70 -1.41
C ASN A 29 12.85 7.61 -1.23
N GLY A 30 12.39 7.05 -2.35
CA GLY A 30 11.35 6.03 -2.39
C GLY A 30 9.93 6.55 -2.60
N ASP A 31 9.70 7.87 -2.63
CA ASP A 31 8.39 8.44 -2.97
C ASP A 31 7.99 8.09 -4.40
N LEU A 32 6.71 7.76 -4.60
CA LEU A 32 6.15 7.38 -5.88
C LEU A 32 5.72 8.58 -6.72
N MET A 33 5.78 8.41 -8.03
CA MET A 33 5.26 9.34 -9.03
C MET A 33 4.84 8.61 -10.29
N TYR A 34 3.96 9.24 -11.07
CA TYR A 34 3.40 8.72 -12.31
C TYR A 34 3.67 9.72 -13.42
N ASP A 35 4.26 9.26 -14.53
CA ASP A 35 4.46 10.11 -15.72
C ASP A 35 3.11 10.61 -16.23
N ILE A 36 3.00 11.90 -16.51
CA ILE A 36 1.78 12.48 -17.11
C ILE A 36 1.69 12.01 -18.56
N SER A 37 0.61 11.28 -18.86
CA SER A 37 0.36 10.76 -20.22
C SER A 37 0.27 11.88 -21.25
N GLY A 38 0.85 11.67 -22.43
CA GLY A 38 0.84 12.63 -23.53
C GLY A 38 1.81 13.80 -23.37
N VAL A 39 2.62 13.87 -22.31
CA VAL A 39 3.65 14.89 -22.12
C VAL A 39 5.03 14.33 -22.41
N SER A 40 5.70 14.90 -23.42
CA SER A 40 7.08 14.52 -23.78
C SER A 40 8.09 14.99 -22.73
N ASN A 41 9.17 14.23 -22.57
CA ASN A 41 10.31 14.66 -21.79
C ASN A 41 10.96 15.90 -22.41
N VAL A 42 11.48 16.79 -21.57
CA VAL A 42 12.12 18.04 -21.99
C VAL A 42 13.58 18.03 -21.54
N THR A 43 14.48 18.44 -22.41
CA THR A 43 15.88 18.71 -22.04
C THR A 43 16.03 20.20 -21.71
N ALA A 44 16.46 20.52 -20.49
CA ALA A 44 16.69 21.89 -20.05
C ALA A 44 17.84 21.95 -19.05
N SER A 45 18.57 23.07 -19.05
CA SER A 45 19.73 23.27 -18.18
C SER A 45 19.34 23.94 -16.87
N LEU A 46 19.88 23.46 -15.76
CA LEU A 46 19.80 24.04 -14.44
C LEU A 46 21.20 24.25 -13.88
N ASN A 47 21.55 25.47 -13.52
CA ASN A 47 22.89 25.82 -13.01
C ASN A 47 24.02 25.34 -13.92
N GLY A 48 23.86 25.53 -15.24
CA GLY A 48 24.87 25.13 -16.24
C GLY A 48 24.90 23.64 -16.59
N THR A 49 24.14 22.80 -15.92
CA THR A 49 24.06 21.35 -16.19
C THR A 49 22.76 21.02 -16.92
N SER A 50 22.88 20.25 -18.02
CA SER A 50 21.74 19.79 -18.82
C SER A 50 21.12 18.53 -18.21
N TYR A 51 19.81 18.52 -18.06
CA TYR A 51 19.03 17.39 -17.55
C TYR A 51 17.86 17.05 -18.46
N VAL A 52 17.48 15.77 -18.47
CA VAL A 52 16.18 15.33 -19.00
C VAL A 52 15.15 15.45 -17.89
N TRP A 53 14.07 16.18 -18.16
CA TRP A 53 12.96 16.44 -17.24
C TRP A 53 11.74 15.65 -17.65
N VAL A 54 11.05 15.10 -16.64
CA VAL A 54 9.77 14.36 -16.78
C VAL A 54 8.70 15.11 -16.01
N LYS A 55 7.53 15.28 -16.61
CA LYS A 55 6.35 15.81 -15.92
C LYS A 55 5.63 14.66 -15.22
N VAL A 56 5.41 14.82 -13.93
CA VAL A 56 4.87 13.74 -13.09
C VAL A 56 3.73 14.24 -12.20
N HIS A 57 2.79 13.33 -11.88
CA HIS A 57 1.96 13.42 -10.69
C HIS A 57 2.70 12.68 -9.58
N TYR A 58 2.98 13.33 -8.47
CA TYR A 58 3.76 12.79 -7.36
C TYR A 58 2.92 12.60 -6.11
N TYR A 59 3.36 11.66 -5.27
CA TYR A 59 2.82 11.40 -3.93
C TYR A 59 3.99 11.48 -2.95
N LYS A 60 3.94 12.46 -2.04
CA LYS A 60 5.00 12.69 -1.07
C LYS A 60 4.67 11.99 0.24
N SER A 61 5.59 11.18 0.73
CA SER A 61 5.48 10.56 2.05
C SER A 61 5.61 11.59 3.17
N GLY A 62 4.82 11.43 4.22
CA GLY A 62 4.81 12.34 5.37
C GLY A 62 3.63 12.07 6.30
N SER A 63 3.40 12.96 7.28
CA SER A 63 2.28 12.88 8.22
C SER A 63 0.90 13.07 7.56
N THR A 64 0.87 13.76 6.43
CA THR A 64 -0.27 13.89 5.53
C THR A 64 0.18 13.56 4.12
N LEU A 65 -0.65 12.81 3.37
CA LEU A 65 -0.39 12.54 1.97
C LEU A 65 -0.48 13.86 1.19
N GLU A 66 0.66 14.35 0.69
CA GLU A 66 0.73 15.51 -0.19
C GLU A 66 0.92 15.02 -1.63
N ASP A 67 0.03 15.43 -2.53
CA ASP A 67 0.13 15.12 -3.94
C ASP A 67 0.14 16.38 -4.81
N GLY A 68 0.60 16.26 -6.03
CA GLY A 68 0.63 17.36 -6.97
C GLY A 68 1.29 17.01 -8.30
N VAL A 69 1.34 18.01 -9.17
CA VAL A 69 1.94 17.87 -10.52
C VAL A 69 3.15 18.79 -10.63
N GLY A 70 4.23 18.26 -11.21
CA GLY A 70 5.44 19.06 -11.45
C GLY A 70 6.46 18.35 -12.32
N TRP A 71 7.63 18.95 -12.43
CA TRP A 71 8.75 18.44 -13.23
C TRP A 71 9.89 17.96 -12.32
N VAL A 72 10.42 16.79 -12.63
CA VAL A 72 11.56 16.19 -11.92
C VAL A 72 12.66 15.78 -12.92
N THR A 73 13.89 15.72 -12.46
CA THR A 73 14.99 15.18 -13.27
C THR A 73 14.88 13.65 -13.37
N LYS A 74 14.93 13.12 -14.58
CA LYS A 74 14.78 11.69 -14.87
C LYS A 74 15.89 10.86 -14.22
N ASN A 75 17.11 11.39 -14.15
CA ASN A 75 18.30 10.67 -13.68
C ASN A 75 18.21 10.22 -12.21
N ASN A 76 17.41 10.91 -11.39
CA ASN A 76 17.22 10.59 -9.98
C ASN A 76 15.94 9.77 -9.73
N THR A 77 15.42 9.14 -10.78
CA THR A 77 14.23 8.27 -10.70
C THR A 77 14.51 6.90 -11.30
N VAL A 78 13.82 5.90 -10.79
CA VAL A 78 13.80 4.54 -11.34
C VAL A 78 12.36 4.16 -11.68
N THR A 79 12.17 3.54 -12.83
CA THR A 79 10.88 3.00 -13.24
C THR A 79 10.56 1.74 -12.43
N VAL A 80 9.36 1.70 -11.85
CA VAL A 80 8.87 0.49 -11.19
C VAL A 80 8.49 -0.54 -12.25
N SER A 81 9.01 -1.77 -12.10
CA SER A 81 8.65 -2.87 -12.99
C SER A 81 7.14 -3.14 -12.94
N THR A 82 6.55 -3.41 -14.11
CA THR A 82 5.13 -3.84 -14.21
C THR A 82 4.97 -5.34 -14.02
N SER A 83 6.06 -6.11 -13.96
CA SER A 83 6.00 -7.54 -13.70
C SER A 83 5.59 -7.83 -12.26
N ILE A 84 4.89 -8.95 -12.07
CA ILE A 84 4.54 -9.44 -10.73
C ILE A 84 5.84 -9.73 -9.97
N PRO A 85 6.02 -9.18 -8.77
CA PRO A 85 7.21 -9.44 -7.98
C PRO A 85 7.30 -10.93 -7.59
N LYS A 86 8.51 -11.47 -7.59
CA LYS A 86 8.76 -12.85 -7.14
C LYS A 86 8.93 -12.96 -5.61
N LYS A 87 9.09 -11.83 -4.93
CA LYS A 87 9.36 -11.77 -3.49
C LYS A 87 8.83 -10.47 -2.90
N ALA A 88 8.21 -10.58 -1.75
CA ALA A 88 7.77 -9.43 -0.96
C ALA A 88 8.95 -8.64 -0.37
N LYS A 89 8.71 -7.37 -0.08
CA LYS A 89 9.58 -6.53 0.75
C LYS A 89 9.15 -6.66 2.20
N VAL A 90 10.10 -6.98 3.07
CA VAL A 90 9.87 -7.21 4.50
C VAL A 90 10.80 -6.32 5.31
N LEU A 91 10.26 -5.71 6.35
CA LEU A 91 11.00 -4.96 7.35
C LEU A 91 10.52 -5.39 8.75
N ASN A 92 11.31 -6.22 9.43
CA ASN A 92 10.98 -6.76 10.76
C ASN A 92 11.16 -5.69 11.86
N SER A 93 10.31 -4.68 11.87
CA SER A 93 10.40 -3.56 12.81
C SER A 93 9.07 -2.80 12.90
N ASN A 94 9.02 -1.77 13.77
CA ASN A 94 7.91 -0.82 13.81
C ASN A 94 7.95 0.20 12.67
N SER A 95 9.04 0.23 11.88
CA SER A 95 9.20 1.18 10.77
C SER A 95 8.30 0.85 9.59
N SER A 96 8.10 1.83 8.72
CA SER A 96 7.28 1.69 7.52
C SER A 96 8.15 1.37 6.31
N LEU A 97 7.63 0.55 5.40
CA LEU A 97 8.19 0.41 4.06
C LEU A 97 8.08 1.74 3.29
N LYS A 98 9.00 1.96 2.37
CA LYS A 98 8.91 3.07 1.41
C LYS A 98 7.75 2.83 0.44
N GLN A 99 7.17 3.89 -0.12
CA GLN A 99 6.00 3.78 -1.00
C GLN A 99 6.20 2.80 -2.17
N TYR A 100 7.38 2.81 -2.82
CA TYR A 100 7.63 1.87 -3.91
C TYR A 100 7.71 0.41 -3.45
N GLU A 101 8.15 0.16 -2.20
CA GLU A 101 8.18 -1.18 -1.60
C GLU A 101 6.77 -1.64 -1.24
N GLN A 102 5.92 -0.73 -0.74
CA GLN A 102 4.50 -0.97 -0.52
C GLN A 102 3.80 -1.34 -1.83
N LEU A 103 4.07 -0.61 -2.92
CA LEU A 103 3.53 -0.92 -4.24
C LEU A 103 3.97 -2.31 -4.75
N ILE A 104 5.22 -2.71 -4.51
CA ILE A 104 5.70 -4.06 -4.85
C ILE A 104 4.88 -5.11 -4.11
N ASN A 105 4.68 -4.94 -2.80
CA ASN A 105 3.89 -5.87 -2.00
C ASN A 105 2.41 -5.86 -2.40
N ALA A 106 1.83 -4.69 -2.66
CA ALA A 106 0.44 -4.56 -3.11
C ALA A 106 0.19 -5.36 -4.41
N ARG A 107 1.11 -5.28 -5.38
CA ARG A 107 1.02 -6.06 -6.63
C ARG A 107 1.15 -7.56 -6.40
N TYR A 108 2.01 -7.95 -5.46
CA TYR A 108 2.14 -9.34 -5.06
C TYR A 108 0.83 -9.87 -4.46
N ILE A 109 0.29 -9.16 -3.46
CA ILE A 109 -0.96 -9.50 -2.78
C ILE A 109 -2.14 -9.52 -3.77
N HIS A 110 -2.22 -8.48 -4.64
CA HIS A 110 -3.27 -8.43 -5.65
C HIS A 110 -3.28 -9.69 -6.52
N ASN A 111 -2.12 -10.09 -7.06
CA ASN A 111 -2.00 -11.29 -7.88
C ASN A 111 -2.34 -12.55 -7.09
N TYR A 112 -1.90 -12.66 -5.84
CA TYR A 112 -2.18 -13.80 -4.98
C TYR A 112 -3.69 -13.97 -4.73
N LEU A 113 -4.35 -12.91 -4.28
CA LEU A 113 -5.79 -12.93 -3.99
C LEU A 113 -6.64 -13.09 -5.27
N LYS A 114 -6.20 -12.50 -6.40
CA LYS A 114 -6.87 -12.67 -7.71
C LYS A 114 -6.85 -14.12 -8.17
N ASN A 115 -5.73 -14.83 -7.95
CA ASN A 115 -5.62 -16.26 -8.24
C ASN A 115 -6.46 -17.14 -7.29
N ASN A 116 -7.00 -16.57 -6.21
CA ASN A 116 -7.94 -17.18 -5.28
C ASN A 116 -9.37 -16.62 -5.43
N ASP A 117 -9.72 -16.17 -6.64
CA ASP A 117 -11.08 -15.76 -7.07
C ASP A 117 -11.64 -14.52 -6.35
N TRP A 118 -10.79 -13.67 -5.79
CA TRP A 118 -11.24 -12.40 -5.23
C TRP A 118 -11.54 -11.38 -6.34
N SER A 119 -12.57 -10.54 -6.13
CA SER A 119 -12.84 -9.39 -7.01
C SER A 119 -11.78 -8.30 -6.82
N ASP A 120 -11.50 -7.53 -7.88
CA ASP A 120 -10.54 -6.43 -7.81
C ASP A 120 -10.96 -5.39 -6.75
N ASN A 121 -12.26 -5.10 -6.63
CA ASN A 121 -12.78 -4.16 -5.65
C ASN A 121 -12.55 -4.64 -4.20
N ALA A 122 -12.71 -5.94 -3.92
CA ALA A 122 -12.41 -6.51 -2.62
C ALA A 122 -10.90 -6.49 -2.32
N ILE A 123 -10.07 -6.81 -3.30
CA ILE A 123 -8.61 -6.75 -3.17
C ILE A 123 -8.14 -5.33 -2.85
N TYR A 124 -8.58 -4.32 -3.61
CA TYR A 124 -8.20 -2.93 -3.35
C TYR A 124 -8.70 -2.43 -1.99
N ALA A 125 -9.88 -2.85 -1.56
CA ALA A 125 -10.40 -2.53 -0.23
C ALA A 125 -9.51 -3.09 0.89
N VAL A 126 -9.06 -4.33 0.77
CA VAL A 126 -8.15 -4.97 1.74
C VAL A 126 -6.76 -4.33 1.68
N LEU A 127 -6.23 -4.03 0.50
CA LEU A 127 -4.94 -3.35 0.35
C LEU A 127 -4.93 -1.98 1.02
N GLY A 128 -6.00 -1.19 0.89
CA GLY A 128 -6.13 0.09 1.59
C GLY A 128 -6.17 -0.06 3.12
N ASN A 129 -6.75 -1.14 3.64
CA ASN A 129 -6.69 -1.47 5.06
C ASN A 129 -5.28 -1.89 5.48
N MET A 130 -4.61 -2.78 4.74
CA MET A 130 -3.23 -3.21 5.01
C MET A 130 -2.24 -2.04 4.96
N GLU A 131 -2.44 -1.06 4.05
CA GLU A 131 -1.62 0.14 4.01
C GLU A 131 -1.75 0.95 5.31
N ALA A 132 -2.98 1.15 5.79
CA ALA A 132 -3.24 1.89 7.02
C ALA A 132 -2.76 1.16 8.29
N GLU A 133 -2.81 -0.17 8.32
CA GLU A 133 -2.42 -0.97 9.50
C GLU A 133 -0.91 -1.24 9.56
N SER A 134 -0.30 -1.55 8.42
CA SER A 134 1.07 -2.07 8.39
C SER A 134 1.98 -1.42 7.36
N TYR A 135 1.49 -0.46 6.55
CA TYR A 135 2.20 0.01 5.35
C TYR A 135 2.52 -1.15 4.38
N ILE A 136 1.59 -2.11 4.29
CA ILE A 136 1.71 -3.34 3.48
C ILE A 136 3.01 -4.10 3.78
N ASN A 137 3.44 -4.09 5.03
CA ASN A 137 4.65 -4.76 5.49
C ASN A 137 4.30 -6.02 6.32
N PRO A 138 4.55 -7.24 5.81
CA PRO A 138 4.25 -8.46 6.54
C PRO A 138 5.09 -8.65 7.82
N GLY A 139 6.22 -7.95 7.94
CA GLY A 139 7.07 -7.98 9.14
C GLY A 139 6.75 -6.87 10.16
N LYS A 140 5.65 -6.12 9.98
CA LYS A 140 5.31 -4.99 10.84
C LYS A 140 4.84 -5.44 12.22
N TRP A 141 5.45 -4.85 13.27
CA TRP A 141 4.97 -4.89 14.63
C TRP A 141 4.33 -3.56 15.03
N GLU A 142 3.25 -3.59 15.81
CA GLU A 142 2.78 -2.43 16.55
C GLU A 142 3.79 -2.06 17.66
N SER A 143 4.27 -3.07 18.39
CA SER A 143 5.37 -2.96 19.34
C SER A 143 6.23 -4.22 19.21
N THR A 144 7.52 -4.07 18.94
CA THR A 144 8.42 -5.18 18.58
C THR A 144 8.41 -6.29 19.63
N ASP A 145 8.09 -7.51 19.18
CA ASP A 145 8.05 -8.74 19.97
C ASP A 145 7.06 -8.76 21.16
N ASP A 146 6.13 -7.80 21.22
CA ASP A 146 5.02 -7.82 22.19
C ASP A 146 3.84 -8.62 21.62
N ILE A 147 3.63 -9.83 22.12
CA ILE A 147 2.58 -10.73 21.66
C ILE A 147 1.15 -10.22 21.90
N GLN A 148 0.95 -9.27 22.80
CA GLN A 148 -0.36 -8.65 23.05
C GLN A 148 -0.69 -7.56 22.02
N LYS A 149 0.26 -7.19 21.21
CA LYS A 149 0.17 -6.15 20.19
C LYS A 149 -0.03 -6.71 18.80
N GLY A 150 -0.33 -5.82 17.85
CA GLY A 150 -0.60 -6.17 16.47
C GLY A 150 0.66 -6.61 15.70
N TYR A 151 0.49 -7.58 14.81
CA TYR A 151 1.54 -8.07 13.92
C TYR A 151 1.02 -8.34 12.50
N GLY A 152 1.87 -8.06 11.52
CA GLY A 152 1.68 -8.43 10.13
C GLY A 152 0.78 -7.49 9.33
N LEU A 153 0.35 -7.95 8.15
CA LEU A 153 -0.36 -7.16 7.15
C LEU A 153 -1.63 -6.49 7.69
N VAL A 154 -2.42 -7.21 8.46
CA VAL A 154 -3.70 -6.74 9.02
C VAL A 154 -3.63 -6.52 10.54
N GLN A 155 -2.44 -6.48 11.10
CA GLN A 155 -2.20 -6.22 12.53
C GLN A 155 -3.04 -7.11 13.45
N TRP A 156 -2.99 -8.46 13.26
CA TRP A 156 -3.66 -9.38 14.18
C TRP A 156 -3.31 -9.08 15.64
N THR A 157 -4.33 -8.73 16.43
CA THR A 157 -4.19 -8.32 17.83
C THR A 157 -5.05 -9.21 18.74
N PRO A 158 -4.49 -9.94 19.71
CA PRO A 158 -3.07 -10.16 19.92
C PRO A 158 -2.41 -10.90 18.73
N SER A 159 -1.10 -10.78 18.57
CA SER A 159 -0.39 -11.41 17.45
C SER A 159 -0.51 -12.94 17.44
N THR A 160 -0.79 -13.55 18.60
CA THR A 160 -1.06 -14.98 18.77
C THR A 160 -2.25 -15.47 17.93
N LYS A 161 -3.18 -14.61 17.55
CA LYS A 161 -4.26 -14.99 16.61
C LYS A 161 -3.71 -15.54 15.29
N TYR A 162 -2.53 -15.06 14.87
CA TYR A 162 -1.84 -15.53 13.69
C TYR A 162 -0.72 -16.52 14.04
N THR A 163 0.17 -16.20 14.99
CA THR A 163 1.36 -17.00 15.25
C THR A 163 1.05 -18.38 15.83
N ASP A 164 -0.04 -18.54 16.60
CA ASP A 164 -0.47 -19.85 17.11
C ASP A 164 -1.13 -20.72 16.03
N TRP A 165 -1.62 -20.10 14.95
CA TRP A 165 -2.14 -20.82 13.77
C TRP A 165 -1.02 -21.26 12.84
N LEU A 166 0.08 -20.49 12.77
CA LEU A 166 1.20 -20.75 11.87
C LEU A 166 1.91 -22.08 12.27
N PRO A 167 2.19 -22.99 11.33
CA PRO A 167 2.94 -24.19 11.63
C PRO A 167 4.32 -23.90 12.24
N SER A 168 4.75 -24.75 13.18
CA SER A 168 6.04 -24.57 13.84
C SER A 168 7.20 -24.61 12.85
N GLY A 169 8.07 -23.59 12.91
CA GLY A 169 9.24 -23.46 12.03
C GLY A 169 9.01 -22.59 10.81
N GLU A 170 7.77 -22.20 10.53
CA GLU A 170 7.48 -21.26 9.44
C GLU A 170 7.84 -19.82 9.81
N ASP A 171 8.22 -19.04 8.80
CA ASP A 171 8.53 -17.61 8.99
C ASP A 171 7.24 -16.78 9.11
N LYS A 172 7.02 -16.20 10.28
CA LYS A 172 5.85 -15.34 10.53
C LYS A 172 5.81 -14.10 9.62
N SER A 173 6.95 -13.67 9.08
CA SER A 173 7.03 -12.53 8.17
C SER A 173 6.87 -12.92 6.70
N ASP A 174 6.72 -14.20 6.38
CA ASP A 174 6.42 -14.64 5.04
C ASP A 174 5.01 -14.16 4.63
N ILE A 175 4.94 -13.50 3.48
CA ILE A 175 3.71 -12.89 2.99
C ILE A 175 2.67 -13.94 2.61
N ASP A 176 3.12 -15.09 2.07
CA ASP A 176 2.23 -16.17 1.65
C ASP A 176 1.54 -16.81 2.85
N ASN A 177 2.28 -17.05 3.94
CA ASN A 177 1.72 -17.54 5.20
C ASN A 177 0.63 -16.61 5.76
N GLN A 178 0.81 -15.29 5.63
CA GLN A 178 -0.18 -14.32 6.09
C GLN A 178 -1.41 -14.25 5.16
N LEU A 179 -1.20 -14.38 3.86
CA LEU A 179 -2.29 -14.45 2.89
C LEU A 179 -3.08 -15.76 3.04
N ASP A 180 -2.41 -16.89 3.25
CA ASP A 180 -3.04 -18.16 3.57
C ASP A 180 -3.89 -18.10 4.85
N ARG A 181 -3.42 -17.36 5.87
CA ARG A 181 -4.21 -17.10 7.07
C ARG A 181 -5.48 -16.33 6.75
N ILE A 182 -5.42 -15.30 5.91
CA ILE A 182 -6.59 -14.54 5.50
C ILE A 182 -7.57 -15.44 4.72
N LEU A 183 -7.08 -16.27 3.79
CA LEU A 183 -7.92 -17.23 3.06
C LEU A 183 -8.58 -18.25 4.01
N TYR A 184 -7.83 -18.77 4.98
CA TYR A 184 -8.39 -19.64 6.02
C TYR A 184 -9.53 -18.95 6.80
N GLU A 185 -9.39 -17.66 7.13
CA GLU A 185 -10.39 -16.90 7.86
C GLU A 185 -11.67 -16.65 7.06
N VAL A 186 -11.63 -16.68 5.72
CA VAL A 186 -12.82 -16.56 4.86
C VAL A 186 -13.86 -17.63 5.19
N THR A 187 -13.40 -18.86 5.45
CA THR A 187 -14.29 -20.02 5.66
C THR A 187 -14.33 -20.51 7.12
N ASN A 188 -13.24 -20.35 7.84
CA ASN A 188 -13.06 -20.94 9.17
C ASN A 188 -12.86 -19.91 10.28
N GLY A 189 -12.65 -18.63 9.91
CA GLY A 189 -12.26 -17.60 10.85
C GLY A 189 -13.41 -17.06 11.67
N SER A 190 -13.08 -16.70 12.91
CA SER A 190 -13.96 -15.95 13.81
C SER A 190 -13.71 -14.44 13.77
N GLN A 191 -12.74 -13.98 13.00
CA GLN A 191 -12.35 -12.57 12.93
C GLN A 191 -13.46 -11.70 12.31
N TRP A 192 -14.05 -12.15 11.21
CA TRP A 192 -15.13 -11.42 10.53
C TRP A 192 -16.45 -11.44 11.34
N LYS A 193 -16.98 -10.27 11.66
CA LYS A 193 -18.25 -10.07 12.39
C LYS A 193 -19.27 -9.37 11.49
N SER A 194 -20.04 -10.15 10.72
CA SER A 194 -21.02 -9.66 9.74
C SER A 194 -22.03 -8.66 10.32
N SER A 195 -22.40 -8.80 11.60
CA SER A 195 -23.35 -7.94 12.30
C SER A 195 -22.82 -6.52 12.59
N LYS A 196 -21.54 -6.26 12.37
CA LYS A 196 -20.93 -4.93 12.59
C LYS A 196 -21.20 -3.93 11.46
N HIS A 197 -21.82 -4.37 10.35
CA HIS A 197 -22.22 -3.52 9.24
C HIS A 197 -23.65 -3.88 8.78
N SER A 198 -24.35 -2.92 8.20
CA SER A 198 -25.70 -3.10 7.63
C SER A 198 -25.72 -2.60 6.19
N PRO A 199 -26.26 -3.40 5.23
CA PRO A 199 -26.72 -4.77 5.41
C PRO A 199 -25.59 -5.73 5.75
N ALA A 200 -25.85 -6.81 6.48
CA ALA A 200 -24.85 -7.80 6.86
C ALA A 200 -24.31 -8.54 5.62
N MET A 201 -22.99 -8.83 5.64
CA MET A 201 -22.28 -9.55 4.57
C MET A 201 -21.33 -10.56 5.21
N THR A 202 -21.29 -11.79 4.70
CA THR A 202 -20.29 -12.79 5.12
C THR A 202 -18.92 -12.44 4.55
N PHE A 203 -17.85 -12.97 5.13
CA PHE A 203 -16.51 -12.74 4.58
C PHE A 203 -16.37 -13.35 3.17
N SER A 204 -16.91 -14.53 2.94
CA SER A 204 -16.94 -15.16 1.62
C SER A 204 -17.70 -14.30 0.58
N ALA A 205 -18.86 -13.72 0.94
CA ALA A 205 -19.58 -12.81 0.04
C ALA A 205 -18.82 -11.49 -0.21
N PHE A 206 -18.00 -11.06 0.73
CA PHE A 206 -17.13 -9.90 0.56
C PHE A 206 -16.05 -10.14 -0.50
N THR A 207 -15.40 -11.33 -0.49
CA THR A 207 -14.26 -11.60 -1.38
C THR A 207 -14.63 -11.54 -2.86
N THR A 208 -15.86 -11.88 -3.23
CA THR A 208 -16.35 -11.88 -4.61
C THR A 208 -17.26 -10.70 -4.94
N SER A 209 -17.40 -9.75 -4.02
CA SER A 209 -18.34 -8.62 -4.18
C SER A 209 -17.86 -7.60 -5.20
N GLU A 210 -18.79 -7.16 -6.07
CA GLU A 210 -18.60 -6.09 -7.05
C GLU A 210 -19.03 -4.70 -6.53
N LYS A 211 -19.35 -4.58 -5.24
CA LYS A 211 -19.60 -3.27 -4.63
C LYS A 211 -18.37 -2.38 -4.79
N SER A 212 -18.56 -1.05 -4.72
CA SER A 212 -17.44 -0.12 -4.84
C SER A 212 -16.34 -0.42 -3.80
N CYS A 213 -15.10 -0.21 -4.21
CA CYS A 213 -13.94 -0.39 -3.33
C CYS A 213 -14.09 0.38 -2.00
N SER A 214 -14.66 1.60 -2.04
CA SER A 214 -14.92 2.41 -0.85
C SER A 214 -15.93 1.75 0.10
N THR A 215 -17.01 1.19 -0.44
CA THR A 215 -17.99 0.44 0.35
C THR A 215 -17.35 -0.79 0.99
N LEU A 216 -16.58 -1.54 0.21
CA LEU A 216 -15.91 -2.74 0.71
C LEU A 216 -14.82 -2.42 1.74
N ALA A 217 -14.08 -1.30 1.59
CA ALA A 217 -13.13 -0.85 2.59
C ALA A 217 -13.82 -0.58 3.95
N GLU A 218 -15.03 0.02 3.93
CA GLU A 218 -15.82 0.20 5.15
C GLU A 218 -16.26 -1.13 5.76
N TYR A 219 -16.73 -2.08 4.95
CA TYR A 219 -17.06 -3.44 5.44
C TYR A 219 -15.87 -4.08 6.13
N PHE A 220 -14.67 -4.01 5.53
CA PHE A 220 -13.48 -4.62 6.10
C PHE A 220 -13.11 -3.99 7.45
N VAL A 221 -13.10 -2.65 7.54
CA VAL A 221 -12.86 -1.95 8.81
C VAL A 221 -13.86 -2.40 9.89
N ARG A 222 -15.15 -2.38 9.58
CA ARG A 222 -16.20 -2.66 10.58
C ARG A 222 -16.27 -4.12 10.97
N CYS A 223 -16.15 -5.03 10.00
CA CYS A 223 -16.38 -6.45 10.22
C CYS A 223 -15.12 -7.23 10.58
N TYR A 224 -13.95 -6.82 10.06
CA TYR A 224 -12.68 -7.53 10.26
C TYR A 224 -11.79 -6.83 11.29
N GLU A 225 -11.45 -5.55 11.08
CA GLU A 225 -10.56 -4.80 11.97
C GLU A 225 -11.19 -4.44 13.31
N GLN A 226 -12.47 -4.04 13.29
CA GLN A 226 -13.28 -3.69 14.48
C GLN A 226 -12.59 -2.66 15.42
N PRO A 227 -12.04 -1.56 14.91
CA PRO A 227 -11.36 -0.58 15.74
C PRO A 227 -12.32 0.14 16.69
N SER A 228 -11.78 0.72 17.76
CA SER A 228 -12.56 1.53 18.72
C SER A 228 -13.12 2.81 18.10
N SER A 229 -12.47 3.37 17.07
CA SER A 229 -12.89 4.57 16.33
C SER A 229 -13.01 4.24 14.83
N VAL A 230 -14.21 3.82 14.41
CA VAL A 230 -14.43 3.31 13.04
C VAL A 230 -14.40 4.42 12.00
N ASP A 231 -15.12 5.54 12.21
CA ASP A 231 -15.35 6.52 11.15
C ASP A 231 -14.09 7.24 10.69
N SER A 232 -13.18 7.59 11.61
CA SER A 232 -11.89 8.17 11.27
C SER A 232 -10.99 7.19 10.50
N LYS A 233 -11.06 5.91 10.86
CA LYS A 233 -10.31 4.85 10.21
C LYS A 233 -10.81 4.57 8.78
N VAL A 234 -12.12 4.56 8.57
CA VAL A 234 -12.74 4.43 7.23
C VAL A 234 -12.28 5.57 6.31
N ALA A 235 -12.34 6.82 6.78
CA ALA A 235 -11.93 7.98 5.98
C ALA A 235 -10.47 7.88 5.49
N THR A 236 -9.55 7.43 6.36
CA THR A 236 -8.14 7.25 6.00
C THR A 236 -7.99 6.20 4.90
N ARG A 237 -8.62 5.04 5.03
CA ARG A 237 -8.53 3.95 4.07
C ARG A 237 -9.12 4.30 2.70
N LEU A 238 -10.21 5.06 2.68
CA LEU A 238 -10.80 5.57 1.43
C LEU A 238 -9.87 6.50 0.65
N THR A 239 -9.02 7.25 1.35
CA THR A 239 -8.02 8.11 0.71
C THR A 239 -6.92 7.27 0.04
N LEU A 240 -6.45 6.22 0.72
CA LEU A 240 -5.38 5.35 0.23
C LEU A 240 -5.83 4.50 -0.98
N THR A 241 -7.04 3.94 -0.95
CA THR A 241 -7.58 3.15 -2.07
C THR A 241 -7.80 3.94 -3.35
N LYS A 242 -7.94 5.27 -3.27
CA LYS A 242 -8.05 6.16 -4.44
C LYS A 242 -6.71 6.49 -5.09
N GLY A 243 -5.61 6.27 -4.39
CA GLY A 243 -4.24 6.61 -4.83
C GLY A 243 -3.65 5.71 -5.90
N GLY A 244 -4.35 4.65 -6.34
CA GLY A 244 -4.04 3.86 -7.54
C GLY A 244 -2.90 2.85 -7.34
N TYR A 245 -3.26 1.63 -6.94
CA TYR A 245 -2.45 0.45 -7.18
C TYR A 245 -2.62 -0.07 -8.61
#